data_5bb301680aef04290f46e38868892d7e
#
_entry.id   5bb301680aef04290f46e38868892d7e
#
_cell.length_a   1.000
_cell.length_b   1.000
_cell.length_c   1.000
_cell.angle_alpha   90.00
_cell.angle_beta   90.00
_cell.angle_gamma   90.00
#
_symmetry.space_group_name_H-M   'P 1'
#
loop_
_entity.id
_entity.type
_entity.pdbx_description
1 polymer ?
#
loop_
_entity_poly.entity_id
_entity_poly.type
_entity_poly.pdbx_seq_one_letter_code
_entity_poly.pdbx_strand_id
1 'polypeptide(L)'
;MTYKFPNEIKNTETVKSLNLSLELCSETMYYRDKYPSDITFFVNDIELFTWTSPGDFGGRRGKYTPKSWPLTSTQFGLLKTFKIDSKGVTLDNILVNPNVNINDLNIQNNNVITLTIKIKEDAIHKGGINIFGKNFGDYNQSIILTVTSI
;
A
#
# COMPACT_ATOMS: atom_id res chain seq x y z
N MET A 1 -1.02 -4.13 9.82
CA MET A 1 0.45 -4.04 9.63
C MET A 1 0.88 -2.58 9.68
N THR A 2 1.97 -2.30 10.37
CA THR A 2 2.46 -0.93 10.55
C THR A 2 3.94 -0.85 10.16
N TYR A 3 4.25 0.11 9.28
CA TYR A 3 5.61 0.38 8.79
C TYR A 3 5.99 1.80 9.20
N LYS A 4 7.23 1.96 9.64
CA LYS A 4 7.77 3.28 10.03
C LYS A 4 8.94 3.63 9.13
N PHE A 5 8.86 4.81 8.52
CA PHE A 5 9.90 5.34 7.64
C PHE A 5 10.56 6.55 8.30
N PRO A 6 11.89 6.64 8.33
CA PRO A 6 12.56 7.83 8.81
C PRO A 6 12.12 9.06 8.01
N ASN A 7 11.83 10.15 8.68
CA ASN A 7 11.49 11.39 8.02
C ASN A 7 12.72 12.30 7.98
N GLU A 8 13.25 12.48 6.78
CA GLU A 8 14.45 13.32 6.54
C GLU A 8 14.12 14.75 6.11
N ILE A 9 12.84 15.11 6.12
CA ILE A 9 12.41 16.46 5.72
C ILE A 9 12.87 17.49 6.77
N LYS A 10 13.52 18.54 6.29
CA LYS A 10 14.00 19.63 7.13
C LYS A 10 12.86 20.58 7.51
N ASN A 11 12.96 21.22 8.67
CA ASN A 11 11.97 22.20 9.15
C ASN A 11 11.77 23.38 8.21
N THR A 12 12.77 23.69 7.38
CA THR A 12 12.72 24.79 6.40
C THR A 12 12.03 24.41 5.10
N GLU A 13 11.73 23.12 4.91
CA GLU A 13 11.10 22.61 3.68
C GLU A 13 9.58 22.61 3.83
N THR A 14 8.88 22.80 2.71
CA THR A 14 7.43 22.64 2.63
C THR A 14 7.13 21.33 1.90
N VAL A 15 6.41 20.44 2.56
CA VAL A 15 6.02 19.16 1.99
C VAL A 15 4.93 19.37 0.95
N LYS A 16 5.15 18.89 -0.27
CA LYS A 16 4.22 19.03 -1.40
C LYS A 16 3.40 17.77 -1.64
N SER A 17 4.03 16.61 -1.53
CA SER A 17 3.33 15.35 -1.75
C SER A 17 4.02 14.19 -1.06
N LEU A 18 3.24 13.15 -0.82
CA LEU A 18 3.69 11.84 -0.40
C LEU A 18 3.24 10.83 -1.44
N ASN A 19 4.17 10.01 -1.94
CA ASN A 19 3.88 8.94 -2.89
C ASN A 19 4.25 7.60 -2.28
N LEU A 20 3.38 6.61 -2.48
CA LEU A 20 3.62 5.24 -2.06
C LEU A 20 3.34 4.26 -3.19
N SER A 21 4.18 3.24 -3.28
CA SER A 21 4.06 2.16 -4.26
C SER A 21 4.34 0.82 -3.58
N LEU A 22 3.45 -0.14 -3.79
CA LEU A 22 3.61 -1.49 -3.24
C LEU A 22 2.82 -2.50 -4.06
N GLU A 23 3.30 -3.74 -4.07
CA GLU A 23 2.56 -4.88 -4.63
C GLU A 23 1.85 -5.60 -3.50
N LEU A 24 0.54 -5.86 -3.65
CA LEU A 24 -0.25 -6.54 -2.64
C LEU A 24 -1.47 -7.23 -3.24
N CYS A 25 -2.04 -8.13 -2.48
CA CYS A 25 -3.31 -8.80 -2.81
C CYS A 25 -3.97 -9.34 -1.55
N SER A 26 -5.10 -10.02 -1.70
CA SER A 26 -5.76 -10.77 -0.63
C SER A 26 -4.88 -11.96 -0.20
N GLU A 27 -5.23 -12.61 0.90
CA GLU A 27 -4.55 -13.81 1.37
C GLU A 27 -5.55 -14.88 1.74
N THR A 28 -5.43 -16.07 1.13
CA THR A 28 -6.19 -17.25 1.50
C THR A 28 -5.36 -18.51 1.29
N MET A 29 -5.80 -19.61 1.86
CA MET A 29 -5.14 -20.91 1.66
C MET A 29 -5.31 -21.36 0.21
N TYR A 30 -4.21 -21.79 -0.43
CA TYR A 30 -4.18 -22.30 -1.83
C TYR A 30 -4.62 -21.29 -2.88
N TYR A 31 -4.41 -20.03 -2.68
CA TYR A 31 -4.83 -18.89 -3.49
C TYR A 31 -6.26 -19.04 -4.07
N ARG A 32 -6.90 -17.90 -4.31
CA ARG A 32 -8.19 -17.79 -5.01
C ARG A 32 -8.23 -16.50 -5.78
N ASP A 33 -8.37 -16.56 -7.09
CA ASP A 33 -8.43 -15.37 -7.95
C ASP A 33 -9.61 -14.46 -7.59
N LYS A 34 -10.68 -15.04 -7.06
CA LYS A 34 -11.86 -14.31 -6.58
C LYS A 34 -11.99 -14.48 -5.08
N TYR A 35 -11.32 -13.59 -4.36
CA TYR A 35 -11.34 -13.59 -2.89
C TYR A 35 -11.14 -12.16 -2.38
N PRO A 36 -12.20 -11.33 -2.38
CA PRO A 36 -12.06 -9.91 -2.13
C PRO A 36 -11.63 -9.59 -0.71
N SER A 37 -10.88 -8.51 -0.57
CA SER A 37 -10.44 -7.98 0.70
C SER A 37 -10.45 -6.45 0.67
N ASP A 38 -11.15 -5.83 1.61
CA ASP A 38 -11.22 -4.39 1.75
C ASP A 38 -10.04 -3.90 2.58
N ILE A 39 -9.01 -3.43 1.92
CA ILE A 39 -7.75 -3.03 2.52
C ILE A 39 -7.71 -1.52 2.68
N THR A 40 -7.57 -1.04 3.91
CA THR A 40 -7.55 0.39 4.23
C THR A 40 -6.15 0.86 4.58
N PHE A 41 -5.78 2.01 4.05
CA PHE A 41 -4.47 2.64 4.22
C PHE A 41 -4.58 3.87 5.09
N PHE A 42 -3.64 4.00 6.04
CA PHE A 42 -3.53 5.14 6.94
C PHE A 42 -2.09 5.66 6.90
N VAL A 43 -1.92 6.96 6.91
CA VAL A 43 -0.62 7.60 7.13
C VAL A 43 -0.73 8.50 8.34
N ASN A 44 0.19 8.34 9.31
CA ASN A 44 0.19 9.08 10.57
C ASN A 44 -1.19 9.07 11.25
N ASP A 45 -1.83 7.89 11.26
CA ASP A 45 -3.15 7.63 11.83
C ASP A 45 -4.31 8.33 11.11
N ILE A 46 -4.06 8.93 9.95
CA ILE A 46 -5.11 9.52 9.11
C ILE A 46 -5.54 8.51 8.06
N GLU A 47 -6.81 8.17 8.04
CA GLU A 47 -7.38 7.26 7.04
C GLU A 47 -7.37 7.91 5.66
N LEU A 48 -6.77 7.23 4.66
CA LEU A 48 -6.64 7.73 3.31
C LEU A 48 -7.75 7.21 2.39
N PHE A 49 -7.84 5.91 2.24
CA PHE A 49 -8.80 5.25 1.36
C PHE A 49 -8.84 3.75 1.66
N THR A 50 -9.86 3.09 1.13
CA THR A 50 -9.98 1.63 1.09
C THR A 50 -9.92 1.16 -0.35
N TRP A 51 -9.05 0.19 -0.62
CA TRP A 51 -8.97 -0.51 -1.90
C TRP A 51 -9.44 -1.94 -1.71
N THR A 52 -10.37 -2.37 -2.57
CA THR A 52 -10.83 -3.76 -2.56
C THR A 52 -9.94 -4.60 -3.47
N SER A 53 -9.11 -5.43 -2.86
CA SER A 53 -8.34 -6.43 -3.60
C SER A 53 -9.29 -7.47 -4.17
N PRO A 54 -9.16 -7.85 -5.44
CA PRO A 54 -10.06 -8.84 -6.04
C PRO A 54 -9.77 -10.28 -5.62
N GLY A 55 -8.54 -10.59 -5.24
CA GLY A 55 -8.21 -11.98 -4.93
C GLY A 55 -6.78 -12.19 -4.47
N ASP A 56 -6.45 -13.46 -4.30
CA ASP A 56 -5.11 -13.98 -4.00
C ASP A 56 -4.65 -14.79 -5.22
N PHE A 57 -3.50 -14.42 -5.78
CA PHE A 57 -3.11 -14.89 -7.12
C PHE A 57 -1.97 -15.89 -7.09
N GLY A 58 -2.21 -17.02 -7.74
CA GLY A 58 -1.25 -18.09 -7.90
C GLY A 58 -1.46 -18.84 -9.21
N GLY A 59 -1.03 -20.09 -9.27
CA GLY A 59 -1.21 -20.95 -10.46
C GLY A 59 -0.20 -20.69 -11.57
N ARG A 60 0.36 -19.48 -11.67
CA ARG A 60 1.56 -19.17 -12.44
C ARG A 60 2.61 -18.59 -11.53
N ARG A 61 3.88 -18.72 -11.92
CA ARG A 61 4.95 -18.13 -11.12
C ARG A 61 4.97 -16.61 -11.28
N GLY A 62 5.08 -15.90 -10.16
CA GLY A 62 5.40 -14.48 -10.17
C GLY A 62 6.79 -14.28 -10.78
N LYS A 63 7.00 -13.15 -11.47
CA LYS A 63 8.26 -12.88 -12.19
C LYS A 63 9.51 -13.05 -11.32
N TYR A 64 9.43 -12.66 -10.07
CA TYR A 64 10.55 -12.68 -9.13
C TYR A 64 10.37 -13.73 -8.03
N THR A 65 9.24 -14.41 -7.99
CA THR A 65 8.96 -15.43 -6.97
C THR A 65 9.88 -16.64 -7.15
N PRO A 66 10.57 -17.08 -6.08
CA PRO A 66 11.53 -18.19 -6.18
C PRO A 66 10.90 -19.48 -6.72
N LYS A 67 11.66 -20.24 -7.49
CA LYS A 67 11.21 -21.51 -8.05
C LYS A 67 10.83 -22.56 -6.99
N SER A 68 11.40 -22.46 -5.81
CA SER A 68 11.08 -23.31 -4.66
C SER A 68 9.71 -23.05 -4.05
N TRP A 69 9.10 -21.88 -4.37
CA TRP A 69 7.81 -21.51 -3.84
C TRP A 69 6.70 -22.27 -4.60
N PRO A 70 5.80 -22.99 -3.91
CA PRO A 70 4.78 -23.80 -4.59
C PRO A 70 3.82 -22.95 -5.42
N LEU A 71 3.46 -23.42 -6.62
CA LEU A 71 2.48 -22.74 -7.48
C LEU A 71 1.08 -22.67 -6.85
N THR A 72 0.80 -23.53 -5.88
CA THR A 72 -0.45 -23.53 -5.12
C THR A 72 -0.51 -22.44 -4.04
N SER A 73 0.61 -21.74 -3.81
CA SER A 73 0.69 -20.62 -2.89
C SER A 73 0.64 -19.29 -3.66
N THR A 74 0.41 -18.21 -2.96
CA THR A 74 0.42 -16.84 -3.53
C THR A 74 1.72 -16.59 -4.29
N GLN A 75 1.61 -16.16 -5.54
CA GLN A 75 2.75 -15.97 -6.44
C GLN A 75 2.97 -14.51 -6.82
N PHE A 76 1.91 -13.73 -6.91
CA PHE A 76 1.98 -12.34 -7.33
C PHE A 76 0.78 -11.55 -6.82
N GLY A 77 0.89 -10.23 -6.86
CA GLY A 77 -0.18 -9.31 -6.49
C GLY A 77 -0.40 -8.26 -7.57
N LEU A 78 -0.98 -7.16 -7.16
CA LEU A 78 -1.20 -5.99 -8.00
C LEU A 78 -0.37 -4.83 -7.48
N LEU A 79 0.30 -4.12 -8.39
CA LEU A 79 1.03 -2.91 -8.02
C LEU A 79 0.03 -1.77 -7.84
N LYS A 80 0.05 -1.17 -6.66
CA LYS A 80 -0.77 0.00 -6.34
C LYS A 80 0.12 1.19 -6.04
N THR A 81 -0.20 2.31 -6.65
CA THR A 81 0.50 3.57 -6.44
C THR A 81 -0.50 4.60 -5.99
N PHE A 82 -0.24 5.24 -4.86
CA PHE A 82 -1.10 6.31 -4.38
C PHE A 82 -0.29 7.53 -3.97
N LYS A 83 -0.93 8.67 -4.07
CA LYS A 83 -0.32 9.98 -3.85
C LYS A 83 -1.24 10.84 -3.03
N ILE A 84 -0.68 11.55 -2.08
CA ILE A 84 -1.38 12.58 -1.31
C ILE A 84 -0.71 13.91 -1.61
N ASP A 85 -1.48 14.88 -2.07
CA ASP A 85 -1.03 16.25 -2.31
C ASP A 85 -2.07 17.26 -1.81
N SER A 86 -1.99 18.49 -2.28
CA SER A 86 -2.92 19.56 -1.86
C SER A 86 -4.36 19.31 -2.30
N LYS A 87 -4.58 18.49 -3.31
CA LYS A 87 -5.91 18.22 -3.89
C LYS A 87 -6.60 17.02 -3.26
N GLY A 88 -5.87 16.14 -2.61
CA GLY A 88 -6.42 14.95 -2.00
C GLY A 88 -5.57 13.72 -2.23
N VAL A 89 -6.22 12.56 -2.12
CA VAL A 89 -5.60 11.24 -2.31
C VAL A 89 -6.00 10.68 -3.67
N THR A 90 -4.98 10.31 -4.47
CA THR A 90 -5.19 9.60 -5.74
C THR A 90 -4.67 8.18 -5.62
N LEU A 91 -5.40 7.23 -6.22
CA LEU A 91 -4.99 5.84 -6.36
C LEU A 91 -4.88 5.54 -7.86
N ASP A 92 -3.70 5.12 -8.31
CA ASP A 92 -3.43 4.87 -9.73
C ASP A 92 -3.88 6.05 -10.62
N ASN A 93 -3.56 7.27 -10.18
CA ASN A 93 -3.90 8.54 -10.83
C ASN A 93 -5.38 8.93 -10.84
N ILE A 94 -6.22 8.24 -10.07
CA ILE A 94 -7.65 8.56 -9.95
C ILE A 94 -7.91 9.12 -8.55
N LEU A 95 -8.55 10.28 -8.46
CA LEU A 95 -8.90 10.90 -7.17
C LEU A 95 -9.91 10.02 -6.44
N VAL A 96 -9.52 9.50 -5.27
CA VAL A 96 -10.36 8.61 -4.46
C VAL A 96 -10.80 9.26 -3.14
N ASN A 97 -10.11 10.29 -2.68
CA ASN A 97 -10.48 11.00 -1.45
C ASN A 97 -10.05 12.47 -1.53
N PRO A 98 -10.97 13.40 -1.82
CA PRO A 98 -10.66 14.83 -1.85
C PRO A 98 -10.68 15.49 -0.46
N ASN A 99 -11.06 14.77 0.58
CA ASN A 99 -11.27 15.33 1.93
C ASN A 99 -10.00 15.29 2.80
N VAL A 100 -8.98 14.55 2.37
CA VAL A 100 -7.68 14.47 3.06
C VAL A 100 -6.61 15.01 2.12
N ASN A 101 -5.82 15.98 2.59
CA ASN A 101 -4.72 16.54 1.81
C ASN A 101 -3.39 16.36 2.56
N ILE A 102 -2.30 16.75 1.91
CA ILE A 102 -0.95 16.55 2.46
C ILE A 102 -0.74 17.22 3.80
N ASN A 103 -1.37 18.37 4.05
CA ASN A 103 -1.22 19.09 5.33
C ASN A 103 -1.86 18.33 6.49
N ASP A 104 -2.91 17.57 6.24
CA ASP A 104 -3.59 16.78 7.27
C ASP A 104 -2.70 15.68 7.84
N LEU A 105 -1.70 15.24 7.09
CA LEU A 105 -0.80 14.16 7.51
C LEU A 105 0.28 14.61 8.49
N ASN A 106 0.47 15.92 8.64
CA ASN A 106 1.42 16.50 9.58
C ASN A 106 2.84 15.92 9.46
N ILE A 107 3.29 15.71 8.21
CA ILE A 107 4.57 15.06 7.91
C ILE A 107 5.73 15.83 8.57
N GLN A 108 5.69 17.13 8.46
CA GLN A 108 6.80 18.02 8.86
C GLN A 108 7.13 17.96 10.35
N ASN A 109 6.15 17.65 11.20
CA ASN A 109 6.30 17.66 12.64
C ASN A 109 6.57 16.28 13.26
N ASN A 110 6.77 15.27 12.44
CA ASN A 110 7.03 13.90 12.91
C ASN A 110 8.41 13.41 12.47
N ASN A 111 9.12 12.76 13.39
CA ASN A 111 10.43 12.16 13.09
C ASN A 111 10.32 10.90 12.23
N VAL A 112 9.14 10.30 12.20
CA VAL A 112 8.84 9.14 11.37
C VAL A 112 7.52 9.34 10.65
N ILE A 113 7.40 8.70 9.48
CA ILE A 113 6.15 8.60 8.74
C ILE A 113 5.64 7.19 8.96
N THR A 114 4.44 7.05 9.50
CA THR A 114 3.85 5.75 9.83
C THR A 114 2.81 5.38 8.79
N LEU A 115 3.00 4.25 8.13
CA LEU A 115 2.03 3.65 7.21
C LEU A 115 1.35 2.47 7.90
N THR A 116 0.04 2.51 8.00
CA THR A 116 -0.76 1.39 8.51
C THR A 116 -1.63 0.85 7.40
N ILE A 117 -1.58 -0.47 7.22
CA ILE A 117 -2.37 -1.20 6.22
C ILE A 117 -3.16 -2.27 6.98
N LYS A 118 -4.47 -2.19 6.92
CA LYS A 118 -5.31 -3.12 7.67
C LYS A 118 -6.69 -3.31 7.04
N ILE A 119 -7.35 -4.39 7.45
CA ILE A 119 -8.77 -4.61 7.21
C ILE A 119 -9.51 -4.12 8.44
N LYS A 120 -10.39 -3.13 8.27
CA LYS A 120 -11.15 -2.58 9.39
C LYS A 120 -12.18 -3.61 9.90
N GLU A 121 -12.58 -3.49 11.17
CA GLU A 121 -13.53 -4.42 11.79
C GLU A 121 -14.88 -4.44 11.06
N ASP A 122 -15.31 -3.30 10.53
CA ASP A 122 -16.58 -3.14 9.80
C ASP A 122 -16.47 -3.42 8.31
N ALA A 123 -15.32 -3.88 7.83
CA ALA A 123 -15.14 -4.22 6.42
C ALA A 123 -16.11 -5.34 6.00
N ILE A 124 -16.66 -5.20 4.79
CA ILE A 124 -17.55 -6.20 4.19
C ILE A 124 -16.75 -7.42 3.73
N HIS A 125 -15.59 -7.19 3.08
CA HIS A 125 -14.72 -8.24 2.56
C HIS A 125 -13.45 -8.34 3.40
N LYS A 126 -13.26 -9.49 4.04
CA LYS A 126 -12.13 -9.74 4.96
C LYS A 126 -11.25 -10.87 4.44
N GLY A 127 -10.70 -10.67 3.24
CA GLY A 127 -9.92 -11.68 2.53
C GLY A 127 -8.42 -11.70 2.86
N GLY A 128 -8.00 -11.10 3.98
CA GLY A 128 -6.59 -11.07 4.35
C GLY A 128 -5.76 -10.10 3.53
N ILE A 129 -4.47 -10.03 3.81
CA ILE A 129 -3.52 -9.14 3.13
C ILE A 129 -2.19 -9.85 2.91
N ASN A 130 -1.75 -9.90 1.65
CA ASN A 130 -0.37 -10.24 1.27
C ASN A 130 0.32 -8.98 0.77
N ILE A 131 1.50 -8.66 1.33
CA ILE A 131 2.37 -7.59 0.84
C ILE A 131 3.67 -8.20 0.38
N PHE A 132 4.07 -7.86 -0.85
CA PHE A 132 5.26 -8.41 -1.48
C PHE A 132 6.46 -7.51 -1.24
N GLY A 133 7.61 -8.13 -1.04
CA GLY A 133 8.90 -7.47 -0.97
C GLY A 133 9.77 -7.80 -2.19
N LYS A 134 11.04 -7.40 -2.13
CA LYS A 134 12.02 -7.77 -3.14
C LYS A 134 12.12 -9.29 -3.26
N ASN A 135 12.35 -9.77 -4.48
CA ASN A 135 12.53 -11.18 -4.83
C ASN A 135 11.24 -12.01 -4.70
N PHE A 136 10.07 -11.35 -4.71
CA PHE A 136 8.77 -11.99 -4.74
C PHE A 136 7.82 -11.21 -5.65
N GLY A 137 6.81 -11.89 -6.18
CA GLY A 137 5.74 -11.27 -6.96
C GLY A 137 6.17 -10.94 -8.39
N ASP A 138 5.45 -9.99 -8.97
CA ASP A 138 5.69 -9.50 -10.33
C ASP A 138 6.57 -8.25 -10.36
N TYR A 139 6.83 -7.64 -9.23
CA TYR A 139 7.60 -6.40 -9.12
C TYR A 139 8.70 -6.56 -8.08
N ASN A 140 9.94 -6.31 -8.50
CA ASN A 140 11.09 -6.49 -7.60
C ASN A 140 11.28 -5.25 -6.72
N GLN A 141 10.36 -5.05 -5.79
CA GLN A 141 10.42 -3.91 -4.87
C GLN A 141 9.78 -4.23 -3.52
N SER A 142 10.28 -3.59 -2.48
CA SER A 142 9.58 -3.44 -1.21
C SER A 142 8.64 -2.22 -1.30
N ILE A 143 7.99 -1.86 -0.19
CA ILE A 143 7.18 -0.63 -0.13
C ILE A 143 8.12 0.56 -0.37
N ILE A 144 7.78 1.39 -1.36
CA ILE A 144 8.53 2.60 -1.68
C ILE A 144 7.71 3.81 -1.27
N LEU A 145 8.30 4.63 -0.40
CA LEU A 145 7.69 5.88 0.05
C LEU A 145 8.60 7.04 -0.36
N THR A 146 8.03 8.03 -1.03
CA THR A 146 8.75 9.21 -1.50
C THR A 146 8.03 10.46 -1.04
N VAL A 147 8.75 11.36 -0.38
CA VAL A 147 8.25 12.68 0.01
C VAL A 147 8.86 13.72 -0.90
N THR A 148 8.01 14.55 -1.52
CA THR A 148 8.44 15.68 -2.34
C THR A 148 8.25 16.97 -1.56
N SER A 149 9.29 17.80 -1.54
CA SER A 149 9.29 19.08 -0.82
C SER A 149 9.90 20.20 -1.67
N ILE A 150 9.66 21.42 -1.23
CA ILE A 150 10.31 22.61 -1.79
C ILE A 150 11.05 23.35 -0.68
#